data_69bfe125d5b7ae5f3f999d4049b4a98e
#
_entry.id   69bfe125d5b7ae5f3f999d4049b4a98e
#
_cell.length_a   1.000
_cell.length_b   1.000
_cell.length_c   1.000
_cell.angle_alpha   90.00
_cell.angle_beta   90.00
_cell.angle_gamma   90.00
#
_symmetry.space_group_name_H-M   'P 1'
#
loop_
_entity.id
_entity.type
_entity.pdbx_description
1 polymer ?
#
loop_
_entity_poly.entity_id
_entity_poly.type
_entity_poly.pdbx_seq_one_letter_code
_entity_poly.pdbx_strand_id
1 'polypeptide(L)'
;MPATVQPVIVTPSIPLLLAFYKALLGAVEISRVPEDGRAFYVGLQIGNAELGVVADGDAHIDAPQRILLNVNVSDLGVGNVAGLLDHVEALGGRVLGPPNEMPWGQRVAHIQDPDGNTINLTEPI
;
A
#
# COMPACT_ATOMS: atom_id res chain seq x y z
N MET A 1 -10.70 -1.82 -25.48
CA MET A 1 -9.98 -1.55 -24.22
C MET A 1 -9.88 -2.83 -23.42
N PRO A 2 -8.70 -3.23 -22.97
CA PRO A 2 -8.62 -4.37 -22.08
C PRO A 2 -9.30 -4.05 -20.75
N ALA A 3 -9.88 -5.08 -20.14
CA ALA A 3 -10.42 -4.94 -18.80
C ALA A 3 -9.27 -4.78 -17.79
N THR A 4 -9.48 -3.97 -16.77
CA THR A 4 -8.53 -3.78 -15.67
C THR A 4 -9.22 -4.02 -14.35
N VAL A 5 -8.43 -4.44 -13.36
CA VAL A 5 -8.92 -4.58 -11.99
C VAL A 5 -8.16 -3.56 -11.14
N GLN A 6 -8.89 -2.69 -10.48
CA GLN A 6 -8.32 -1.69 -9.59
C GLN A 6 -8.71 -2.01 -8.15
N PRO A 7 -7.75 -2.31 -7.26
CA PRO A 7 -8.04 -2.38 -5.84
C PRO A 7 -8.44 -1.00 -5.31
N VAL A 8 -9.44 -0.95 -4.44
CA VAL A 8 -9.86 0.28 -3.78
C VAL A 8 -9.88 0.03 -2.28
N ILE A 9 -9.16 0.86 -1.53
CA ILE A 9 -9.18 0.81 -0.07
C ILE A 9 -10.19 1.84 0.44
N VAL A 10 -11.10 1.39 1.28
CA VAL A 10 -12.06 2.25 1.96
C VAL A 10 -11.47 2.59 3.33
N THR A 11 -11.31 3.88 3.63
CA THR A 11 -10.57 4.33 4.80
C THR A 11 -11.29 5.43 5.56
N PRO A 12 -11.19 5.46 6.91
CA PRO A 12 -11.66 6.61 7.68
C PRO A 12 -10.72 7.82 7.56
N SER A 13 -9.49 7.64 7.05
CA SER A 13 -8.52 8.73 6.92
C SER A 13 -7.67 8.62 5.65
N ILE A 14 -8.09 9.29 4.58
CA ILE A 14 -7.31 9.37 3.35
C ILE A 14 -5.90 9.92 3.61
N PRO A 15 -5.71 11.04 4.36
CA PRO A 15 -4.36 11.58 4.54
C PRO A 15 -3.36 10.60 5.12
N LEU A 16 -3.74 9.76 6.08
CA LEU A 16 -2.84 8.77 6.66
C LEU A 16 -2.40 7.73 5.63
N LEU A 17 -3.34 7.22 4.82
CA LEU A 17 -3.01 6.24 3.79
C LEU A 17 -2.16 6.83 2.69
N LEU A 18 -2.48 8.06 2.24
CA LEU A 18 -1.67 8.72 1.21
C LEU A 18 -0.23 8.90 1.68
N ALA A 19 -0.03 9.39 2.90
CA ALA A 19 1.31 9.59 3.45
C ALA A 19 2.09 8.27 3.49
N PHE A 20 1.45 7.19 3.91
CA PHE A 20 2.06 5.88 3.99
C PHE A 20 2.49 5.37 2.61
N TYR A 21 1.56 5.31 1.65
CA TYR A 21 1.86 4.74 0.34
C TYR A 21 2.80 5.59 -0.49
N LYS A 22 2.71 6.93 -0.38
CA LYS A 22 3.64 7.83 -1.07
C LYS A 22 5.05 7.69 -0.53
N ALA A 23 5.20 7.70 0.79
CA ALA A 23 6.53 7.68 1.41
C ALA A 23 7.19 6.30 1.32
N LEU A 24 6.43 5.23 1.53
CA LEU A 24 6.99 3.87 1.55
C LEU A 24 7.22 3.32 0.15
N LEU A 25 6.22 3.43 -0.72
CA LEU A 25 6.23 2.75 -2.02
C LEU A 25 6.38 3.69 -3.21
N GLY A 26 6.57 5.00 -2.96
CA GLY A 26 6.74 5.96 -4.03
C GLY A 26 5.47 6.19 -4.84
N ALA A 27 4.29 5.97 -4.24
CA ALA A 27 3.02 6.17 -4.91
C ALA A 27 2.86 7.62 -5.36
N VAL A 28 2.27 7.82 -6.52
CA VAL A 28 2.02 9.14 -7.10
C VAL A 28 0.52 9.34 -7.26
N GLU A 29 0.04 10.48 -6.82
CA GLU A 29 -1.36 10.86 -7.01
C GLU A 29 -1.63 11.14 -8.48
N ILE A 30 -2.58 10.41 -9.09
CA ILE A 30 -2.94 10.58 -10.50
C ILE A 30 -4.34 11.13 -10.70
N SER A 31 -5.17 11.10 -9.65
CA SER A 31 -6.51 11.68 -9.69
C SER A 31 -6.96 12.03 -8.29
N ARG A 32 -7.84 13.02 -8.19
CA ARG A 32 -8.38 13.47 -6.91
C ARG A 32 -9.76 14.06 -7.15
N VAL A 33 -10.74 13.68 -6.34
CA VAL A 33 -12.10 14.18 -6.44
C VAL A 33 -12.58 14.63 -5.06
N PRO A 34 -13.01 15.87 -4.87
CA PRO A 34 -12.77 17.02 -5.76
C PRO A 34 -11.28 17.40 -5.82
N GLU A 35 -10.89 18.12 -6.88
CA GLU A 35 -9.50 18.53 -7.06
C GLU A 35 -9.00 19.43 -5.94
N ASP A 36 -9.87 20.30 -5.46
CA ASP A 36 -9.57 21.24 -4.37
C ASP A 36 -10.33 20.85 -3.12
N GLY A 37 -9.72 21.10 -1.97
CA GLY A 37 -10.31 20.85 -0.68
C GLY A 37 -10.18 19.40 -0.24
N ARG A 38 -11.16 18.97 0.57
CA ARG A 38 -11.14 17.63 1.16
C ARG A 38 -11.63 16.60 0.16
N ALA A 39 -10.72 15.74 -0.29
CA ALA A 39 -11.06 14.70 -1.24
C ALA A 39 -11.83 13.55 -0.60
N PHE A 40 -12.77 12.97 -1.35
CA PHE A 40 -13.40 11.71 -0.97
C PHE A 40 -12.88 10.52 -1.78
N TYR A 41 -12.13 10.78 -2.84
CA TYR A 41 -11.46 9.75 -3.63
C TYR A 41 -10.11 10.27 -4.10
N VAL A 42 -9.10 9.39 -4.04
CA VAL A 42 -7.77 9.65 -4.60
C VAL A 42 -7.30 8.39 -5.31
N GLY A 43 -6.82 8.55 -6.54
CA GLY A 43 -6.15 7.47 -7.26
C GLY A 43 -4.65 7.59 -7.14
N LEU A 44 -4.00 6.50 -6.77
CA LEU A 44 -2.54 6.41 -6.65
C LEU A 44 -1.98 5.49 -7.71
N GLN A 45 -0.85 5.88 -8.31
CA GLN A 45 -0.07 5.02 -9.20
C GLN A 45 1.09 4.44 -8.40
N ILE A 46 1.18 3.11 -8.37
CA ILE A 46 2.31 2.37 -7.77
C ILE A 46 2.87 1.47 -8.87
N GLY A 47 4.08 1.79 -9.36
CA GLY A 47 4.61 1.10 -10.51
C GLY A 47 3.67 1.22 -11.71
N ASN A 48 3.21 0.11 -12.26
CA ASN A 48 2.25 0.08 -13.37
C ASN A 48 0.80 -0.17 -12.91
N ALA A 49 0.55 -0.12 -11.61
CA ALA A 49 -0.77 -0.40 -11.04
C ALA A 49 -1.40 0.85 -10.44
N GLU A 50 -2.72 0.87 -10.40
CA GLU A 50 -3.49 1.94 -9.79
C GLU A 50 -4.21 1.42 -8.55
N LEU A 51 -4.06 2.14 -7.44
CA LEU A 51 -4.74 1.87 -6.18
C LEU A 51 -5.67 3.03 -5.86
N GLY A 52 -6.97 2.76 -5.72
CA GLY A 52 -7.92 3.79 -5.30
C GLY A 52 -8.02 3.87 -3.78
N VAL A 53 -8.27 5.06 -3.27
CA VAL A 53 -8.50 5.31 -1.85
C VAL A 53 -9.76 6.14 -1.70
N VAL A 54 -10.76 5.62 -0.98
CA VAL A 54 -12.07 6.24 -0.82
C VAL A 54 -12.34 6.53 0.65
N ALA A 55 -12.84 7.72 0.93
CA ALA A 55 -13.18 8.12 2.29
C ALA A 55 -14.51 7.49 2.74
N ASP A 56 -14.50 6.92 3.94
CA ASP A 56 -15.69 6.44 4.63
C ASP A 56 -15.43 6.50 6.13
N GLY A 57 -16.05 7.46 6.81
CA GLY A 57 -15.86 7.64 8.25
C GLY A 57 -16.30 6.44 9.09
N ASP A 58 -17.12 5.57 8.54
CA ASP A 58 -17.59 4.35 9.23
C ASP A 58 -16.76 3.11 8.89
N ALA A 59 -15.71 3.26 8.07
CA ALA A 59 -14.85 2.14 7.72
C ALA A 59 -14.14 1.58 8.96
N HIS A 60 -14.13 0.27 9.08
CA HIS A 60 -13.47 -0.43 10.17
C HIS A 60 -11.99 -0.63 9.83
N ILE A 61 -11.10 -0.22 10.76
CA ILE A 61 -9.68 -0.56 10.67
C ILE A 61 -9.42 -1.85 11.44
N ASP A 62 -8.30 -2.51 11.13
CA ASP A 62 -7.89 -3.78 11.77
C ASP A 62 -8.94 -4.90 11.62
N ALA A 63 -9.82 -4.80 10.64
CA ALA A 63 -10.83 -5.83 10.37
C ALA A 63 -10.19 -7.06 9.72
N PRO A 64 -10.79 -8.27 9.88
CA PRO A 64 -10.31 -9.44 9.17
C PRO A 64 -10.26 -9.21 7.67
N GLN A 65 -9.15 -9.62 7.05
CA GLN A 65 -8.87 -9.33 5.65
C GLN A 65 -8.82 -10.62 4.85
N ARG A 66 -9.51 -10.63 3.72
CA ARG A 66 -9.57 -11.79 2.83
C ARG A 66 -8.81 -11.59 1.53
N ILE A 67 -8.48 -10.34 1.20
CA ILE A 67 -7.74 -9.99 -0.01
C ILE A 67 -6.45 -9.31 0.42
N LEU A 68 -5.32 -9.79 -0.09
CA LEU A 68 -4.01 -9.23 0.18
C LEU A 68 -3.51 -8.48 -1.05
N LEU A 69 -2.74 -7.41 -0.81
CA LEU A 69 -1.98 -6.77 -1.86
C LEU A 69 -0.55 -7.32 -1.83
N ASN A 70 -0.09 -7.83 -2.96
CA ASN A 70 1.32 -8.17 -3.17
C ASN A 70 1.97 -7.06 -3.96
N VAL A 71 3.01 -6.45 -3.41
CA VAL A 71 3.74 -5.39 -4.09
C VAL A 71 5.17 -5.84 -4.31
N ASN A 72 5.54 -6.05 -5.58
CA ASN A 72 6.93 -6.29 -5.94
C ASN A 72 7.65 -4.95 -5.97
N VAL A 73 8.60 -4.74 -5.05
CA VAL A 73 9.25 -3.44 -4.88
C VAL A 73 10.51 -3.27 -5.72
N SER A 74 10.94 -4.32 -6.43
CA SER A 74 12.24 -4.31 -7.11
C SER A 74 12.40 -3.22 -8.15
N ASP A 75 11.32 -2.82 -8.83
CA ASP A 75 11.37 -1.80 -9.88
C ASP A 75 10.75 -0.46 -9.48
N LEU A 76 10.45 -0.27 -8.19
CA LEU A 76 9.83 0.98 -7.73
C LEU A 76 10.83 2.09 -7.42
N GLY A 77 12.12 1.77 -7.30
CA GLY A 77 13.13 2.76 -6.95
C GLY A 77 13.08 3.20 -5.48
N VAL A 78 12.47 2.40 -4.62
CA VAL A 78 12.30 2.75 -3.19
C VAL A 78 13.25 1.96 -2.26
N GLY A 79 14.10 1.11 -2.82
CA GLY A 79 15.02 0.29 -2.05
C GLY A 79 14.58 -1.16 -1.99
N ASN A 80 15.22 -1.94 -1.14
CA ASN A 80 14.91 -3.36 -0.98
C ASN A 80 13.92 -3.59 0.17
N VAL A 81 13.40 -4.81 0.25
CA VAL A 81 12.42 -5.19 1.27
C VAL A 81 12.94 -4.92 2.68
N ALA A 82 14.16 -5.36 3.00
CA ALA A 82 14.71 -5.17 4.35
C ALA A 82 14.81 -3.70 4.74
N GLY A 83 15.27 -2.85 3.81
CA GLY A 83 15.39 -1.42 4.06
C GLY A 83 14.03 -0.74 4.24
N LEU A 84 13.02 -1.16 3.49
CA LEU A 84 11.67 -0.60 3.62
C LEU A 84 11.05 -0.88 4.99
N LEU A 85 11.36 -2.05 5.57
CA LEU A 85 10.82 -2.39 6.90
C LEU A 85 11.22 -1.37 7.98
N ASP A 86 12.37 -0.74 7.83
CA ASP A 86 12.86 0.25 8.79
C ASP A 86 12.00 1.52 8.83
N HIS A 87 11.16 1.76 7.83
CA HIS A 87 10.35 2.96 7.72
C HIS A 87 8.87 2.75 8.00
N VAL A 88 8.41 1.51 8.06
CA VAL A 88 6.98 1.18 8.14
C VAL A 88 6.33 1.77 9.38
N GLU A 89 6.93 1.57 10.55
CA GLU A 89 6.33 2.00 11.82
C GLU A 89 6.30 3.51 11.96
N ALA A 90 7.34 4.19 11.48
CA ALA A 90 7.39 5.66 11.50
C ALA A 90 6.28 6.28 10.64
N LEU A 91 5.79 5.55 9.64
CA LEU A 91 4.71 5.99 8.75
C LEU A 91 3.32 5.55 9.21
N GLY A 92 3.22 4.97 10.40
CA GLY A 92 1.96 4.56 11.00
C GLY A 92 1.55 3.12 10.73
N GLY A 93 2.37 2.35 10.02
CA GLY A 93 2.12 0.94 9.77
C GLY A 93 2.71 0.02 10.84
N ARG A 94 2.71 -1.28 10.55
CA ARG A 94 3.30 -2.30 11.41
C ARG A 94 4.08 -3.30 10.58
N VAL A 95 5.18 -3.80 11.16
CA VAL A 95 5.95 -4.91 10.59
C VAL A 95 5.52 -6.19 11.30
N LEU A 96 5.14 -7.21 10.52
CA LEU A 96 4.63 -8.46 11.08
C LEU A 96 5.70 -9.53 11.25
N GLY A 97 6.96 -9.21 11.00
CA GLY A 97 8.09 -10.10 11.18
C GLY A 97 9.21 -9.81 10.20
N PRO A 98 10.34 -10.53 10.29
CA PRO A 98 11.45 -10.34 9.37
C PRO A 98 11.12 -10.88 7.98
N PRO A 99 11.88 -10.47 6.93
CA PRO A 99 11.72 -11.06 5.61
C PRO A 99 12.01 -12.55 5.61
N ASN A 100 11.30 -13.28 4.76
CA ASN A 100 11.50 -14.72 4.58
C ASN A 100 11.84 -15.02 3.12
N GLU A 101 12.77 -15.95 2.90
CA GLU A 101 13.07 -16.43 1.57
C GLU A 101 12.15 -17.60 1.22
N MET A 102 11.45 -17.47 0.09
CA MET A 102 10.48 -18.46 -0.34
C MET A 102 11.10 -19.43 -1.34
N PRO A 103 10.61 -20.69 -1.37
CA PRO A 103 11.18 -21.72 -2.27
C PRO A 103 11.12 -21.36 -3.76
N TRP A 104 10.21 -20.45 -4.13
CA TRP A 104 10.06 -20.03 -5.53
C TRP A 104 10.95 -18.85 -5.93
N GLY A 105 11.92 -18.47 -5.10
CA GLY A 105 12.92 -17.47 -5.47
C GLY A 105 12.55 -16.03 -5.13
N GLN A 106 11.65 -15.82 -4.19
CA GLN A 106 11.28 -14.48 -3.71
C GLN A 106 11.60 -14.30 -2.24
N ARG A 107 11.99 -13.08 -1.88
CA ARG A 107 12.01 -12.63 -0.48
C ARG A 107 10.70 -11.90 -0.21
N VAL A 108 10.00 -12.27 0.85
CA VAL A 108 8.67 -11.74 1.17
C VAL A 108 8.65 -11.23 2.60
N ALA A 109 8.12 -10.04 2.82
CA ALA A 109 7.82 -9.51 4.13
C ALA A 109 6.35 -9.12 4.22
N HIS A 110 5.76 -9.32 5.38
CA HIS A 110 4.38 -8.94 5.65
C HIS A 110 4.35 -7.70 6.52
N ILE A 111 3.61 -6.68 6.07
CA ILE A 111 3.44 -5.44 6.81
C ILE A 111 1.96 -5.09 6.87
N GLN A 112 1.62 -4.10 7.69
CA GLN A 112 0.29 -3.50 7.67
C GLN A 112 0.40 -2.01 7.43
N ASP A 113 -0.56 -1.47 6.68
CA ASP A 113 -0.71 -0.03 6.52
C ASP A 113 -1.37 0.58 7.77
N PRO A 114 -1.55 1.91 7.85
CA PRO A 114 -2.15 2.54 9.04
C PRO A 114 -3.55 2.06 9.39
N ASP A 115 -4.30 1.53 8.45
CA ASP A 115 -5.64 0.98 8.70
C ASP A 115 -5.61 -0.48 9.12
N GLY A 116 -4.43 -1.11 9.16
CA GLY A 116 -4.30 -2.53 9.46
C GLY A 116 -4.48 -3.44 8.26
N ASN A 117 -4.47 -2.90 7.03
CA ASN A 117 -4.49 -3.74 5.83
C ASN A 117 -3.13 -4.42 5.67
N THR A 118 -3.14 -5.74 5.55
CA THR A 118 -1.92 -6.51 5.34
C THR A 118 -1.47 -6.42 3.90
N ILE A 119 -0.19 -6.15 3.70
CA ILE A 119 0.44 -6.03 2.40
C ILE A 119 1.69 -6.90 2.42
N ASN A 120 1.90 -7.64 1.35
CA ASN A 120 3.14 -8.38 1.14
C ASN A 120 4.08 -7.53 0.30
N LEU A 121 5.29 -7.30 0.80
CA LEU A 121 6.37 -6.70 0.03
C LEU A 121 7.23 -7.82 -0.50
N THR A 122 7.47 -7.87 -1.80
CA THR A 122 8.22 -8.95 -2.43
C THR A 122 9.35 -8.41 -3.31
N GLU A 123 10.38 -9.22 -3.45
CA GLU A 123 11.48 -8.96 -4.38
C GLU A 123 12.13 -10.29 -4.77
N PRO A 124 12.81 -10.40 -5.93
CA PRO A 124 13.59 -11.58 -6.26
C PRO A 124 14.76 -11.76 -5.29
N ILE A 125 15.11 -13.00 -5.02
CA ILE A 125 16.31 -13.29 -4.24
C ILE A 125 17.55 -13.08 -5.09
#